data_3424eda0f649bcd0fdbc8746e9a46aaf
#
_entry.id   3424eda0f649bcd0fdbc8746e9a46aaf
#
_cell.length_a   1.000
_cell.length_b   1.000
_cell.length_c   1.000
_cell.angle_alpha   90.00
_cell.angle_beta   90.00
_cell.angle_gamma   90.00
#
_symmetry.space_group_name_H-M   'P 1'
#
loop_
_entity.id
_entity.type
_entity.pdbx_description
1 polymer ?
#
loop_
_entity_poly.entity_id
_entity_poly.type
_entity_poly.pdbx_seq_one_letter_code
_entity_poly.pdbx_strand_id
1 'polypeptide(L)'
;SMLRMNRMQGKMKDIQTRYANNKQRQQEEMANLYAQEGVNPMSGCLWSFLPFPILIALYAIIRQPLRYLMGLSMDTITAISDAAAKLGYAAAEGGQAAAYEQIYLAKFVHQHWSSFQGQFDGLINLDYNFLGMDLASQGSTLFKQITTGGWPVIGVLLLPVIATALQFLMTVVSMKSSGAAANSQSKMMMYLMPLMTLWMGYILPAALCVYWIANTAFSVIQEQLLNKRFNKILDREETEKERAKREARAAKMMASRERMLQQQQQYEKAKSGNNGNKKKGQPSKKAEKRAGTNENGRVGQRPYARGRAYSEHHYEE
;
A
#
# COMPACT_ATOMS: atom_id res chain seq x y z
N SER A 1 12.44 0.78 16.90
CA SER A 1 11.88 -0.58 16.88
C SER A 1 12.76 -1.58 16.13
N MET A 2 13.41 -1.24 15.01
CA MET A 2 14.33 -2.13 14.28
C MET A 2 15.49 -2.68 15.15
N LEU A 3 16.17 -1.84 15.93
CA LEU A 3 17.24 -2.26 16.82
C LEU A 3 16.83 -3.36 17.81
N ARG A 4 15.61 -3.25 18.36
CA ARG A 4 15.08 -4.26 19.28
C ARG A 4 14.72 -5.55 18.57
N MET A 5 14.19 -5.44 17.34
CA MET A 5 13.90 -6.59 16.51
C MET A 5 15.17 -7.38 16.21
N ASN A 6 16.29 -6.70 15.92
CA ASN A 6 17.59 -7.36 15.70
C ASN A 6 18.10 -8.10 16.93
N ARG A 7 17.95 -7.53 18.14
CA ARG A 7 18.32 -8.21 19.40
C ARG A 7 17.46 -9.46 19.68
N MET A 8 16.25 -9.51 19.14
CA MET A 8 15.32 -10.64 19.32
C MET A 8 15.51 -11.76 18.30
N GLN A 9 16.32 -11.55 17.25
CA GLN A 9 16.46 -12.51 16.14
C GLN A 9 16.81 -13.93 16.61
N GLY A 10 17.74 -14.07 17.56
CA GLY A 10 18.11 -15.36 18.14
C GLY A 10 16.90 -16.06 18.75
N LYS A 11 16.18 -15.37 19.65
CA LYS A 11 14.99 -15.90 20.32
C LYS A 11 13.87 -16.25 19.32
N MET A 12 13.70 -15.42 18.28
CA MET A 12 12.73 -15.67 17.23
C MET A 12 13.05 -16.93 16.44
N LYS A 13 14.33 -17.12 16.08
CA LYS A 13 14.80 -18.31 15.37
C LYS A 13 14.62 -19.57 16.21
N ASP A 14 14.90 -19.51 17.51
CA ASP A 14 14.70 -20.62 18.43
C ASP A 14 13.22 -21.02 18.51
N ILE A 15 12.30 -20.07 18.64
CA ILE A 15 10.85 -20.34 18.62
C ILE A 15 10.44 -20.99 17.29
N GLN A 16 10.94 -20.47 16.17
CA GLN A 16 10.63 -21.00 14.83
C GLN A 16 11.12 -22.44 14.66
N THR A 17 12.31 -22.75 15.16
CA THR A 17 12.86 -24.10 15.08
C THR A 17 12.15 -25.05 16.04
N ARG A 18 11.91 -24.62 17.28
CA ARG A 18 11.28 -25.43 18.32
C ARG A 18 9.83 -25.82 17.99
N TYR A 19 9.10 -24.90 17.38
CA TYR A 19 7.68 -25.07 17.03
C TYR A 19 7.44 -25.19 15.52
N ALA A 20 8.41 -25.71 14.76
CA ALA A 20 8.33 -25.83 13.30
C ALA A 20 7.08 -26.61 12.84
N ASN A 21 6.70 -27.65 13.58
CA ASN A 21 5.57 -28.53 13.27
C ASN A 21 4.23 -28.08 13.86
N ASN A 22 4.20 -26.99 14.67
CA ASN A 22 2.98 -26.45 15.25
C ASN A 22 2.90 -24.93 15.04
N LYS A 23 2.32 -24.55 13.90
CA LYS A 23 2.22 -23.15 13.49
C LYS A 23 1.41 -22.29 14.47
N GLN A 24 0.38 -22.84 15.08
CA GLN A 24 -0.45 -22.09 16.03
C GLN A 24 0.38 -21.74 17.28
N ARG A 25 1.06 -22.72 17.86
CA ARG A 25 1.92 -22.52 19.04
C ARG A 25 3.11 -21.61 18.73
N GLN A 26 3.67 -21.73 17.51
CA GLN A 26 4.71 -20.83 17.03
C GLN A 26 4.23 -19.37 17.00
N GLN A 27 3.02 -19.10 16.51
CA GLN A 27 2.43 -17.75 16.48
C GLN A 27 2.15 -17.21 17.89
N GLU A 28 1.65 -18.05 18.79
CA GLU A 28 1.41 -17.70 20.20
C GLU A 28 2.71 -17.31 20.90
N GLU A 29 3.76 -18.11 20.76
CA GLU A 29 5.07 -17.87 21.38
C GLU A 29 5.78 -16.65 20.77
N MET A 30 5.65 -16.44 19.46
CA MET A 30 6.13 -15.23 18.81
C MET A 30 5.41 -13.97 19.33
N ALA A 31 4.08 -14.04 19.51
CA ALA A 31 3.31 -12.95 20.05
C ALA A 31 3.65 -12.70 21.54
N ASN A 32 3.94 -13.74 22.32
CA ASN A 32 4.45 -13.64 23.68
C ASN A 32 5.80 -12.94 23.72
N LEU A 33 6.73 -13.33 22.85
CA LEU A 33 8.05 -12.72 22.75
C LEU A 33 7.96 -11.22 22.43
N TYR A 34 7.11 -10.83 21.46
CA TYR A 34 6.88 -9.42 21.13
C TYR A 34 6.32 -8.61 22.32
N ALA A 35 5.38 -9.22 23.07
CA ALA A 35 4.81 -8.59 24.26
C ALA A 35 5.86 -8.43 25.36
N GLN A 36 6.65 -9.48 25.65
CA GLN A 36 7.72 -9.45 26.67
C GLN A 36 8.78 -8.39 26.36
N GLU A 37 9.17 -8.26 25.10
CA GLU A 37 10.18 -7.27 24.69
C GLU A 37 9.58 -5.88 24.44
N GLY A 38 8.26 -5.69 24.60
CA GLY A 38 7.59 -4.42 24.39
C GLY A 38 7.70 -3.90 22.95
N VAL A 39 7.74 -4.81 21.97
CA VAL A 39 7.86 -4.50 20.54
C VAL A 39 6.54 -4.79 19.85
N ASN A 40 6.02 -3.78 19.12
CA ASN A 40 4.85 -3.96 18.28
C ASN A 40 5.31 -4.23 16.84
N PRO A 41 5.08 -5.43 16.27
CA PRO A 41 5.47 -5.75 14.89
C PRO A 41 4.71 -4.90 13.85
N MET A 42 3.50 -4.45 14.17
CA MET A 42 2.69 -3.59 13.31
C MET A 42 3.22 -2.15 13.18
N SER A 43 4.01 -1.67 14.15
CA SER A 43 4.55 -0.30 14.10
C SER A 43 5.55 -0.08 12.97
N GLY A 44 6.18 -1.15 12.46
CA GLY A 44 7.09 -1.09 11.32
C GLY A 44 6.39 -0.93 9.99
N CYS A 45 5.22 -1.56 9.81
CA CYS A 45 4.51 -1.52 8.54
C CYS A 45 3.87 -0.16 8.25
N LEU A 46 3.53 0.64 9.27
CA LEU A 46 2.97 1.98 9.09
C LEU A 46 3.91 2.91 8.30
N TRP A 47 5.21 2.80 8.53
CA TRP A 47 6.22 3.56 7.79
C TRP A 47 6.33 3.14 6.32
N SER A 48 5.95 1.90 5.99
CA SER A 48 5.92 1.41 4.60
C SER A 48 4.81 2.05 3.77
N PHE A 49 3.80 2.65 4.40
CA PHE A 49 2.74 3.39 3.72
C PHE A 49 3.08 4.86 3.45
N LEU A 50 4.17 5.38 4.04
CA LEU A 50 4.60 6.77 3.84
C LEU A 50 4.87 7.15 2.36
N PRO A 51 5.41 6.27 1.50
CA PRO A 51 5.59 6.57 0.08
C PRO A 51 4.29 6.67 -0.74
N PHE A 52 3.17 6.09 -0.27
CA PHE A 52 1.92 6.08 -1.04
C PHE A 52 1.33 7.46 -1.34
N PRO A 53 1.22 8.40 -0.38
CA PRO A 53 0.78 9.76 -0.69
C PRO A 53 1.66 10.45 -1.73
N ILE A 54 2.99 10.23 -1.67
CA ILE A 54 3.95 10.76 -2.63
C ILE A 54 3.72 10.14 -4.01
N LEU A 55 3.50 8.84 -4.07
CA LEU A 55 3.20 8.12 -5.32
C LEU A 55 1.90 8.62 -5.96
N ILE A 56 0.84 8.83 -5.16
CA ILE A 56 -0.44 9.38 -5.64
C ILE A 56 -0.25 10.78 -6.21
N ALA A 57 0.51 11.64 -5.51
CA ALA A 57 0.81 12.99 -5.98
C ALA A 57 1.63 12.97 -7.27
N LEU A 58 2.69 12.14 -7.35
CA LEU A 58 3.49 11.96 -8.56
C LEU A 58 2.65 11.42 -9.73
N TYR A 59 1.79 10.44 -9.46
CA TYR A 59 0.87 9.93 -10.48
C TYR A 59 -0.06 11.02 -11.01
N ALA A 60 -0.59 11.88 -10.14
CA ALA A 60 -1.43 13.00 -10.54
C ALA A 60 -0.65 14.01 -11.40
N ILE A 61 0.59 14.35 -11.02
CA ILE A 61 1.48 15.26 -11.76
C ILE A 61 1.81 14.69 -13.15
N ILE A 62 2.17 13.41 -13.22
CA ILE A 62 2.51 12.75 -14.49
C ILE A 62 1.28 12.67 -15.40
N ARG A 63 0.12 12.30 -14.85
CA ARG A 63 -1.13 12.14 -15.60
C ARG A 63 -1.72 13.46 -16.09
N GLN A 64 -1.60 14.51 -15.27
CA GLN A 64 -2.15 15.84 -15.56
C GLN A 64 -1.07 16.92 -15.43
N PRO A 65 -0.07 16.91 -16.30
CA PRO A 65 1.09 17.79 -16.18
C PRO A 65 0.76 19.26 -16.34
N LEU A 66 -0.16 19.60 -17.24
CA LEU A 66 -0.58 20.99 -17.46
C LEU A 66 -1.20 21.58 -16.19
N ARG A 67 -2.00 20.79 -15.48
CA ARG A 67 -2.68 21.22 -14.25
C ARG A 67 -1.78 21.21 -13.02
N TYR A 68 -1.09 20.10 -12.75
CA TYR A 68 -0.40 19.91 -11.48
C TYR A 68 1.10 20.22 -11.51
N LEU A 69 1.76 20.12 -12.67
CA LEU A 69 3.15 20.52 -12.82
C LEU A 69 3.29 21.98 -13.20
N MET A 70 2.49 22.44 -14.20
CA MET A 70 2.54 23.79 -14.71
C MET A 70 1.59 24.76 -13.98
N GLY A 71 0.62 24.24 -13.21
CA GLY A 71 -0.33 25.06 -12.45
C GLY A 71 -1.37 25.79 -13.29
N LEU A 72 -1.60 25.34 -14.54
CA LEU A 72 -2.51 26.02 -15.46
C LEU A 72 -3.98 25.84 -15.05
N SER A 73 -4.80 26.86 -15.28
CA SER A 73 -6.24 26.78 -15.09
C SER A 73 -6.90 25.86 -16.13
N MET A 74 -8.09 25.34 -15.81
CA MET A 74 -8.82 24.49 -16.77
C MET A 74 -9.18 25.25 -18.05
N ASP A 75 -9.49 26.54 -17.93
CA ASP A 75 -9.79 27.40 -19.08
C ASP A 75 -8.56 27.54 -19.99
N THR A 76 -7.37 27.73 -19.41
CA THR A 76 -6.11 27.79 -20.16
C THR A 76 -5.82 26.45 -20.84
N ILE A 77 -6.03 25.31 -20.14
CA ILE A 77 -5.83 23.97 -20.70
C ILE A 77 -6.78 23.74 -21.88
N THR A 78 -8.02 24.15 -21.77
CA THR A 78 -9.01 24.08 -22.87
C THR A 78 -8.57 24.95 -24.05
N ALA A 79 -8.12 26.18 -23.81
CA ALA A 79 -7.61 27.06 -24.86
C ALA A 79 -6.38 26.48 -25.58
N ILE A 80 -5.47 25.80 -24.84
CA ILE A 80 -4.34 25.07 -25.42
C ILE A 80 -4.83 23.91 -26.29
N SER A 81 -5.83 23.13 -25.80
CA SER A 81 -6.43 22.05 -26.56
C SER A 81 -7.09 22.51 -27.86
N ASP A 82 -7.81 23.64 -27.81
CA ASP A 82 -8.45 24.28 -28.99
C ASP A 82 -7.39 24.78 -29.99
N ALA A 83 -6.30 25.34 -29.48
CA ALA A 83 -5.18 25.75 -30.33
C ALA A 83 -4.50 24.55 -30.99
N ALA A 84 -4.31 23.45 -30.23
CA ALA A 84 -3.76 22.21 -30.73
C ALA A 84 -4.68 21.56 -31.79
N ALA A 85 -6.00 21.61 -31.60
CA ALA A 85 -6.99 21.07 -32.55
C ALA A 85 -6.89 21.77 -33.91
N LYS A 86 -6.62 23.08 -33.94
CA LYS A 86 -6.38 23.82 -35.19
C LYS A 86 -5.13 23.34 -35.92
N LEU A 87 -4.18 22.74 -35.24
CA LEU A 87 -2.95 22.15 -35.79
C LEU A 87 -3.08 20.64 -36.07
N GLY A 88 -4.30 20.07 -35.91
CA GLY A 88 -4.57 18.67 -36.21
C GLY A 88 -4.53 17.75 -35.00
N TYR A 89 -4.47 18.25 -33.79
CA TYR A 89 -4.60 17.43 -32.58
C TYR A 89 -6.03 16.91 -32.46
N ALA A 90 -6.17 15.62 -32.23
CA ALA A 90 -7.45 14.99 -31.90
C ALA A 90 -7.43 14.56 -30.43
N ALA A 91 -8.32 15.16 -29.63
CA ALA A 91 -8.45 14.81 -28.23
C ALA A 91 -8.86 13.32 -28.07
N ALA A 92 -8.31 12.69 -27.06
CA ALA A 92 -8.62 11.29 -26.76
C ALA A 92 -10.03 11.17 -26.15
N GLU A 93 -10.94 10.50 -26.85
CA GLU A 93 -12.32 10.31 -26.41
C GLU A 93 -12.50 8.99 -25.66
N GLY A 94 -12.94 9.08 -24.41
CA GLY A 94 -13.40 7.95 -23.62
C GLY A 94 -12.32 7.04 -23.01
N GLY A 95 -12.71 6.27 -22.02
CA GLY A 95 -11.92 5.22 -21.40
C GLY A 95 -10.59 5.66 -20.80
N GLN A 96 -9.60 4.79 -20.93
CA GLN A 96 -8.25 5.02 -20.40
C GLN A 96 -7.52 6.15 -21.14
N ALA A 97 -7.77 6.33 -22.43
CA ALA A 97 -7.14 7.40 -23.22
C ALA A 97 -7.50 8.79 -22.70
N ALA A 98 -8.77 9.05 -22.42
CA ALA A 98 -9.21 10.32 -21.83
C ALA A 98 -8.57 10.60 -20.46
N ALA A 99 -8.24 9.56 -19.69
CA ALA A 99 -7.55 9.72 -18.41
C ALA A 99 -6.12 10.26 -18.56
N TYR A 100 -5.49 10.08 -19.72
CA TYR A 100 -4.12 10.53 -20.05
C TYR A 100 -4.09 11.66 -21.09
N GLU A 101 -5.22 12.30 -21.36
CA GLU A 101 -5.39 13.35 -22.35
C GLU A 101 -4.33 14.46 -22.22
N GLN A 102 -4.06 14.93 -21.00
CA GLN A 102 -3.06 15.99 -20.80
C GLN A 102 -1.63 15.56 -21.13
N ILE A 103 -1.32 14.26 -21.04
CA ILE A 103 -0.02 13.74 -21.50
C ILE A 103 0.08 13.84 -23.02
N TYR A 104 -0.96 13.40 -23.73
CA TYR A 104 -1.00 13.46 -25.20
C TYR A 104 -0.95 14.89 -25.68
N LEU A 105 -1.71 15.78 -25.06
CA LEU A 105 -1.70 17.21 -25.35
C LEU A 105 -0.30 17.83 -25.10
N ALA A 106 0.34 17.51 -23.97
CA ALA A 106 1.69 18.00 -23.66
C ALA A 106 2.73 17.51 -24.66
N LYS A 107 2.63 16.25 -25.12
CA LYS A 107 3.50 15.69 -26.18
C LYS A 107 3.28 16.40 -27.52
N PHE A 108 2.02 16.66 -27.88
CA PHE A 108 1.69 17.39 -29.09
C PHE A 108 2.24 18.83 -29.06
N VAL A 109 2.08 19.51 -27.91
CA VAL A 109 2.64 20.85 -27.67
C VAL A 109 4.17 20.81 -27.80
N HIS A 110 4.84 19.80 -27.23
CA HIS A 110 6.28 19.64 -27.38
C HIS A 110 6.71 19.50 -28.85
N GLN A 111 6.01 18.69 -29.63
CA GLN A 111 6.30 18.48 -31.05
C GLN A 111 6.09 19.75 -31.91
N HIS A 112 5.15 20.60 -31.49
CA HIS A 112 4.78 21.83 -32.20
C HIS A 112 5.17 23.09 -31.39
N TRP A 113 6.22 22.99 -30.57
CA TRP A 113 6.58 24.01 -29.59
C TRP A 113 6.65 25.43 -30.16
N SER A 114 7.19 25.59 -31.39
CA SER A 114 7.30 26.88 -32.07
C SER A 114 5.95 27.59 -32.23
N SER A 115 4.85 26.84 -32.33
CA SER A 115 3.51 27.36 -32.45
C SER A 115 2.85 27.72 -31.13
N PHE A 116 3.39 27.25 -30.00
CA PHE A 116 2.82 27.50 -28.67
C PHE A 116 3.66 28.45 -27.82
N GLN A 117 4.94 28.57 -28.15
CA GLN A 117 5.88 29.39 -27.39
C GLN A 117 5.41 30.85 -27.26
N GLY A 118 5.25 31.34 -26.03
CA GLY A 118 4.83 32.71 -25.74
C GLY A 118 3.34 32.97 -25.90
N GLN A 119 2.51 31.99 -26.31
CA GLN A 119 1.06 32.20 -26.44
C GLN A 119 0.31 31.99 -25.11
N PHE A 120 0.81 31.13 -24.25
CA PHE A 120 0.16 30.79 -22.98
C PHE A 120 1.16 31.00 -21.84
N ASP A 121 0.77 31.83 -20.88
CA ASP A 121 1.60 32.09 -19.70
C ASP A 121 1.71 30.86 -18.83
N GLY A 122 2.93 30.54 -18.36
CA GLY A 122 3.21 29.36 -17.56
C GLY A 122 3.29 28.02 -18.32
N LEU A 123 3.12 28.03 -19.65
CA LEU A 123 3.28 26.82 -20.46
C LEU A 123 4.75 26.46 -20.61
N ILE A 124 5.13 25.24 -20.25
CA ILE A 124 6.50 24.72 -20.28
C ILE A 124 6.62 23.67 -21.39
N ASN A 125 7.74 23.71 -22.11
CA ASN A 125 8.07 22.69 -23.08
C ASN A 125 8.49 21.38 -22.37
N LEU A 126 7.56 20.43 -22.25
CA LEU A 126 7.76 19.19 -21.51
C LEU A 126 8.17 18.05 -22.44
N ASP A 127 9.43 17.63 -22.36
CA ASP A 127 9.93 16.44 -23.04
C ASP A 127 9.83 15.21 -22.15
N TYR A 128 9.19 14.16 -22.65
CA TYR A 128 9.09 12.85 -21.99
C TYR A 128 10.19 11.88 -22.41
N ASN A 129 11.10 12.28 -23.27
CA ASN A 129 12.19 11.44 -23.73
C ASN A 129 13.28 11.34 -22.66
N PHE A 130 13.55 10.14 -22.20
CA PHE A 130 14.63 9.83 -21.28
C PHE A 130 15.44 8.66 -21.81
N LEU A 131 16.71 8.88 -22.16
CA LEU A 131 17.59 7.87 -22.74
C LEU A 131 17.02 7.18 -23.99
N GLY A 132 16.26 7.90 -24.80
CA GLY A 132 15.58 7.36 -25.98
C GLY A 132 14.27 6.61 -25.68
N MET A 133 13.83 6.61 -24.44
CA MET A 133 12.55 5.98 -24.00
C MET A 133 11.50 7.07 -23.76
N ASP A 134 10.28 6.84 -24.22
CA ASP A 134 9.14 7.71 -23.91
C ASP A 134 8.54 7.35 -22.55
N LEU A 135 8.85 8.13 -21.53
CA LEU A 135 8.38 7.92 -20.15
C LEU A 135 6.88 8.14 -19.95
N ALA A 136 6.20 8.81 -20.89
CA ALA A 136 4.75 8.95 -20.88
C ALA A 136 4.03 7.66 -21.29
N SER A 137 4.71 6.78 -22.00
CA SER A 137 4.16 5.53 -22.50
C SER A 137 3.91 4.50 -21.40
N GLN A 138 2.89 3.66 -21.61
CA GLN A 138 2.56 2.53 -20.75
C GLN A 138 3.11 1.23 -21.36
N GLY A 139 3.78 0.41 -20.58
CA GLY A 139 4.33 -0.85 -21.05
C GLY A 139 3.26 -1.77 -21.66
N SER A 140 2.05 -1.79 -21.08
CA SER A 140 0.95 -2.63 -21.57
C SER A 140 0.53 -2.36 -23.02
N THR A 141 0.69 -1.13 -23.51
CA THR A 141 0.34 -0.76 -24.89
C THR A 141 1.44 -1.08 -25.89
N LEU A 142 2.67 -1.28 -25.43
CA LEU A 142 3.86 -1.46 -26.25
C LEU A 142 4.21 -2.93 -26.55
N PHE A 143 3.58 -3.90 -25.89
CA PHE A 143 3.89 -5.32 -26.11
C PHE A 143 3.78 -5.77 -27.58
N LYS A 144 2.84 -5.22 -28.32
CA LYS A 144 2.66 -5.55 -29.75
C LYS A 144 3.81 -5.04 -30.63
N GLN A 145 4.60 -4.09 -30.12
CA GLN A 145 5.69 -3.44 -30.85
C GLN A 145 7.08 -3.95 -30.41
N ILE A 146 7.15 -5.00 -29.59
CA ILE A 146 8.39 -5.48 -28.99
C ILE A 146 9.45 -5.89 -30.04
N THR A 147 8.99 -6.42 -31.18
CA THR A 147 9.89 -6.87 -32.26
C THR A 147 10.27 -5.77 -33.25
N THR A 148 9.48 -4.70 -33.34
CA THR A 148 9.63 -3.66 -34.36
C THR A 148 10.09 -2.31 -33.78
N GLY A 149 9.81 -2.04 -32.50
CA GLY A 149 9.99 -0.74 -31.88
C GLY A 149 11.42 -0.43 -31.39
N GLY A 150 12.34 -1.41 -31.45
CA GLY A 150 13.74 -1.21 -31.03
C GLY A 150 13.89 -0.77 -29.58
N TRP A 151 14.99 -0.07 -29.29
CA TRP A 151 15.34 0.40 -27.93
C TRP A 151 14.27 1.24 -27.24
N PRO A 152 13.58 2.19 -27.90
CA PRO A 152 12.52 2.99 -27.25
C PRO A 152 11.43 2.14 -26.61
N VAL A 153 11.04 1.04 -27.26
CA VAL A 153 10.01 0.12 -26.78
C VAL A 153 10.58 -0.86 -25.75
N ILE A 154 11.70 -1.49 -26.07
CA ILE A 154 12.36 -2.46 -25.19
C ILE A 154 12.73 -1.82 -23.86
N GLY A 155 13.29 -0.61 -23.89
CA GLY A 155 13.67 0.12 -22.68
C GLY A 155 12.46 0.37 -21.75
N VAL A 156 11.34 0.84 -22.28
CA VAL A 156 10.10 1.04 -21.50
C VAL A 156 9.59 -0.29 -20.91
N LEU A 157 9.64 -1.39 -21.66
CA LEU A 157 9.22 -2.71 -21.18
C LEU A 157 10.16 -3.30 -20.11
N LEU A 158 11.44 -2.92 -20.12
CA LEU A 158 12.42 -3.35 -19.11
C LEU A 158 12.30 -2.57 -17.79
N LEU A 159 11.82 -1.33 -17.79
CA LEU A 159 11.72 -0.52 -16.58
C LEU A 159 10.91 -1.19 -15.44
N PRO A 160 9.71 -1.76 -15.67
CA PRO A 160 8.98 -2.49 -14.64
C PRO A 160 9.75 -3.72 -14.13
N VAL A 161 10.47 -4.41 -15.00
CA VAL A 161 11.28 -5.59 -14.62
C VAL A 161 12.42 -5.18 -13.71
N ILE A 162 13.15 -4.11 -14.07
CA ILE A 162 14.25 -3.58 -13.27
C ILE A 162 13.75 -3.08 -11.91
N ALA A 163 12.63 -2.31 -11.90
CA ALA A 163 12.01 -1.84 -10.67
C ALA A 163 11.63 -3.01 -9.74
N THR A 164 11.03 -4.05 -10.31
CA THR A 164 10.63 -5.26 -9.57
C THR A 164 11.83 -6.03 -9.04
N ALA A 165 12.88 -6.20 -9.85
CA ALA A 165 14.10 -6.88 -9.44
C ALA A 165 14.79 -6.15 -8.26
N LEU A 166 14.89 -4.81 -8.34
CA LEU A 166 15.44 -4.00 -7.27
C LEU A 166 14.57 -4.06 -6.00
N GLN A 167 13.25 -4.01 -6.15
CA GLN A 167 12.32 -4.15 -5.04
C GLN A 167 12.45 -5.52 -4.36
N PHE A 168 12.57 -6.58 -5.14
CA PHE A 168 12.80 -7.93 -4.61
C PHE A 168 14.14 -8.02 -3.87
N LEU A 169 15.21 -7.49 -4.45
CA LEU A 169 16.53 -7.44 -3.81
C LEU A 169 16.47 -6.69 -2.48
N MET A 170 15.83 -5.52 -2.46
CA MET A 170 15.64 -4.73 -1.24
C MET A 170 14.88 -5.52 -0.18
N THR A 171 13.82 -6.21 -0.57
CA THR A 171 13.03 -7.06 0.34
C THR A 171 13.87 -8.17 0.94
N VAL A 172 14.71 -8.87 0.13
CA VAL A 172 15.60 -9.93 0.61
C VAL A 172 16.65 -9.39 1.58
N VAL A 173 17.24 -8.23 1.27
CA VAL A 173 18.22 -7.58 2.15
C VAL A 173 17.59 -7.17 3.47
N SER A 174 16.43 -6.54 3.42
CA SER A 174 15.69 -6.09 4.61
C SER A 174 15.22 -7.27 5.48
N MET A 175 14.80 -8.38 4.87
CA MET A 175 14.43 -9.60 5.62
C MET A 175 15.63 -10.27 6.28
N LYS A 176 16.80 -10.29 5.63
CA LYS A 176 18.03 -10.80 6.25
C LYS A 176 18.46 -9.93 7.43
N SER A 177 18.36 -8.61 7.29
CA SER A 177 18.74 -7.67 8.34
C SER A 177 17.75 -7.66 9.53
N SER A 178 16.47 -7.98 9.31
CA SER A 178 15.42 -7.98 10.33
C SER A 178 15.11 -9.36 10.94
N GLY A 179 15.75 -10.44 10.47
CA GLY A 179 15.48 -11.82 10.96
C GLY A 179 14.07 -12.35 10.67
N ALA A 180 13.28 -11.61 9.87
CA ALA A 180 11.89 -11.93 9.59
C ALA A 180 11.70 -13.06 8.55
N ALA A 181 12.80 -13.59 8.00
CA ALA A 181 12.79 -14.50 6.85
C ALA A 181 12.08 -15.85 7.02
N ALA A 182 11.73 -16.24 8.25
CA ALA A 182 11.25 -17.60 8.52
C ALA A 182 9.73 -17.74 8.66
N ASN A 183 8.97 -16.64 8.70
CA ASN A 183 7.51 -16.69 8.86
C ASN A 183 6.81 -16.81 7.49
N SER A 184 5.80 -17.69 7.37
CA SER A 184 5.04 -17.88 6.11
C SER A 184 4.38 -16.59 5.61
N GLN A 185 3.92 -15.73 6.52
CA GLN A 185 3.33 -14.42 6.20
C GLN A 185 4.36 -13.46 5.59
N SER A 186 5.60 -13.47 6.09
CA SER A 186 6.70 -12.68 5.54
C SER A 186 7.09 -13.17 4.14
N LYS A 187 7.05 -14.48 3.89
CA LYS A 187 7.30 -15.06 2.56
C LYS A 187 6.22 -14.66 1.56
N MET A 188 4.94 -14.70 1.95
CA MET A 188 3.86 -14.25 1.07
C MET A 188 4.04 -12.77 0.69
N MET A 189 4.37 -11.92 1.65
CA MET A 189 4.63 -10.50 1.40
C MET A 189 5.86 -10.28 0.49
N MET A 190 6.88 -11.13 0.62
CA MET A 190 8.10 -11.08 -0.20
C MET A 190 7.83 -11.27 -1.68
N TYR A 191 6.87 -12.10 -2.06
CA TYR A 191 6.53 -12.37 -3.45
C TYR A 191 5.40 -11.48 -3.97
N LEU A 192 4.39 -11.21 -3.13
CA LEU A 192 3.21 -10.46 -3.52
C LEU A 192 3.53 -9.00 -3.87
N MET A 193 4.36 -8.34 -3.06
CA MET A 193 4.71 -6.94 -3.27
C MET A 193 5.44 -6.71 -4.61
N PRO A 194 6.53 -7.44 -4.94
CA PRO A 194 7.19 -7.28 -6.24
C PRO A 194 6.28 -7.62 -7.43
N LEU A 195 5.44 -8.65 -7.31
CA LEU A 195 4.49 -9.02 -8.36
C LEU A 195 3.47 -7.89 -8.62
N MET A 196 2.98 -7.25 -7.57
CA MET A 196 2.10 -6.09 -7.68
C MET A 196 2.83 -4.90 -8.35
N THR A 197 4.09 -4.66 -7.98
CA THR A 197 4.93 -3.61 -8.60
C THR A 197 5.13 -3.86 -10.09
N LEU A 198 5.37 -5.12 -10.49
CA LEU A 198 5.50 -5.51 -11.89
C LEU A 198 4.20 -5.21 -12.66
N TRP A 199 3.07 -5.65 -12.13
CA TRP A 199 1.76 -5.45 -12.74
C TRP A 199 1.42 -3.96 -12.88
N MET A 200 1.60 -3.19 -11.81
CA MET A 200 1.37 -1.73 -11.83
C MET A 200 2.33 -1.02 -12.79
N GLY A 201 3.59 -1.45 -12.85
CA GLY A 201 4.60 -0.85 -13.72
C GLY A 201 4.29 -0.97 -15.21
N TYR A 202 3.53 -1.99 -15.63
CA TYR A 202 3.09 -2.12 -17.01
C TYR A 202 1.82 -1.31 -17.33
N ILE A 203 0.97 -1.06 -16.35
CA ILE A 203 -0.31 -0.33 -16.54
C ILE A 203 -0.10 1.18 -16.42
N LEU A 204 0.80 1.62 -15.55
CA LEU A 204 1.06 3.03 -15.29
C LEU A 204 2.13 3.59 -16.25
N PRO A 205 2.21 4.92 -16.41
CA PRO A 205 3.28 5.54 -17.20
C PRO A 205 4.67 5.15 -16.73
N ALA A 206 5.59 4.91 -17.67
CA ALA A 206 6.95 4.45 -17.39
C ALA A 206 7.76 5.38 -16.47
N ALA A 207 7.41 6.67 -16.43
CA ALA A 207 7.98 7.63 -15.49
C ALA A 207 7.86 7.19 -14.02
N LEU A 208 6.79 6.49 -13.64
CA LEU A 208 6.64 5.95 -12.28
C LEU A 208 7.62 4.82 -11.98
N CYS A 209 7.97 4.02 -12.98
CA CYS A 209 9.01 2.99 -12.82
C CYS A 209 10.36 3.62 -12.52
N VAL A 210 10.70 4.72 -13.19
CA VAL A 210 11.94 5.47 -12.93
C VAL A 210 11.96 5.99 -11.48
N TYR A 211 10.83 6.54 -11.02
CA TYR A 211 10.69 6.92 -9.61
C TYR A 211 10.87 5.74 -8.66
N TRP A 212 10.25 4.58 -8.93
CA TRP A 212 10.41 3.38 -8.09
C TRP A 212 11.86 2.90 -8.05
N ILE A 213 12.54 2.88 -9.19
CA ILE A 213 13.97 2.52 -9.27
C ILE A 213 14.80 3.46 -8.41
N ALA A 214 14.63 4.78 -8.58
CA ALA A 214 15.36 5.80 -7.83
C ALA A 214 15.07 5.70 -6.31
N ASN A 215 13.80 5.58 -5.93
CA ASN A 215 13.38 5.46 -4.54
C ASN A 215 13.94 4.18 -3.89
N THR A 216 13.91 3.05 -4.61
CA THR A 216 14.43 1.77 -4.08
C THR A 216 15.96 1.81 -3.97
N ALA A 217 16.66 2.35 -4.96
CA ALA A 217 18.11 2.52 -4.92
C ALA A 217 18.52 3.41 -3.73
N PHE A 218 17.84 4.54 -3.52
CA PHE A 218 18.06 5.40 -2.37
C PHE A 218 17.81 4.68 -1.05
N SER A 219 16.73 3.90 -0.97
CA SER A 219 16.37 3.12 0.23
C SER A 219 17.43 2.07 0.56
N VAL A 220 18.00 1.40 -0.44
CA VAL A 220 19.11 0.44 -0.25
C VAL A 220 20.33 1.13 0.35
N ILE A 221 20.71 2.28 -0.19
CA ILE A 221 21.86 3.08 0.31
C ILE A 221 21.58 3.52 1.75
N GLN A 222 20.40 4.06 2.01
CA GLN A 222 19.97 4.50 3.33
C GLN A 222 20.01 3.35 4.35
N GLU A 223 19.49 2.18 4.00
CA GLU A 223 19.49 1.01 4.89
C GLU A 223 20.92 0.56 5.21
N GLN A 224 21.81 0.50 4.24
CA GLN A 224 23.21 0.13 4.47
C GLN A 224 23.94 1.13 5.38
N LEU A 225 23.73 2.44 5.18
CA LEU A 225 24.31 3.48 6.03
C LEU A 225 23.78 3.42 7.46
N LEU A 226 22.45 3.23 7.60
CA LEU A 226 21.82 3.12 8.90
C LEU A 226 22.23 1.84 9.63
N ASN A 227 22.33 0.70 8.95
CA ASN A 227 22.75 -0.56 9.55
C ASN A 227 24.18 -0.47 10.10
N LYS A 228 25.12 0.18 9.40
CA LYS A 228 26.47 0.43 9.90
C LYS A 228 26.49 1.28 11.19
N ARG A 229 25.64 2.29 11.27
CA ARG A 229 25.49 3.12 12.48
C ARG A 229 24.77 2.38 13.60
N PHE A 230 23.73 1.62 13.27
CA PHE A 230 22.94 0.89 14.24
C PHE A 230 23.67 -0.28 14.86
N ASN A 231 24.54 -0.98 14.12
CA ASN A 231 25.40 -2.02 14.70
C ASN A 231 26.32 -1.46 15.80
N LYS A 232 26.89 -0.27 15.60
CA LYS A 232 27.67 0.39 16.66
C LYS A 232 26.86 0.74 17.91
N ILE A 233 25.56 1.03 17.75
CA ILE A 233 24.65 1.33 18.89
C ILE A 233 24.17 0.03 19.53
N LEU A 234 24.04 -1.07 18.77
CA LEU A 234 23.67 -2.40 19.28
C LEU A 234 24.75 -2.99 20.19
N ASP A 235 26.01 -2.75 19.86
CA ASP A 235 27.14 -3.20 20.65
C ASP A 235 27.31 -2.38 21.96
N ARG A 236 26.59 -1.25 22.09
CA ARG A 236 26.59 -0.48 23.33
C ARG A 236 25.63 -1.11 24.34
N GLU A 237 26.09 -1.26 25.57
CA GLU A 237 25.24 -1.69 26.69
C GLU A 237 24.00 -0.78 26.83
N GLU A 238 22.84 -1.43 27.06
CA GLU A 238 21.59 -0.72 27.28
C GLU A 238 21.65 0.09 28.57
N THR A 239 21.40 1.40 28.48
CA THR A 239 21.39 2.26 29.67
C THR A 239 20.21 1.87 30.58
N GLU A 240 20.36 2.09 31.91
CA GLU A 240 19.30 1.83 32.89
C GLU A 240 17.97 2.49 32.52
N LYS A 241 18.04 3.72 32.00
CA LYS A 241 16.85 4.45 31.52
C LYS A 241 16.17 3.79 30.30
N GLU A 242 16.94 3.21 29.38
CA GLU A 242 16.41 2.45 28.24
C GLU A 242 15.79 1.12 28.69
N ARG A 243 16.42 0.45 29.67
CA ARG A 243 15.91 -0.78 30.29
C ARG A 243 14.58 -0.51 31.00
N ALA A 244 14.50 0.48 31.88
CA ALA A 244 13.27 0.84 32.57
C ALA A 244 12.13 1.21 31.61
N LYS A 245 12.45 1.94 30.54
CA LYS A 245 11.45 2.29 29.50
C LYS A 245 10.98 1.06 28.71
N ARG A 246 11.84 0.10 28.50
CA ARG A 246 11.49 -1.19 27.87
C ARG A 246 10.56 -2.00 28.76
N GLU A 247 10.91 -2.16 30.01
CA GLU A 247 10.12 -2.90 31.00
C GLU A 247 8.72 -2.29 31.19
N ALA A 248 8.63 -0.97 31.28
CA ALA A 248 7.34 -0.28 31.36
C ALA A 248 6.45 -0.50 30.11
N ARG A 249 7.06 -0.54 28.93
CA ARG A 249 6.32 -0.85 27.68
C ARG A 249 5.90 -2.32 27.64
N ALA A 250 6.79 -3.23 28.02
CA ALA A 250 6.50 -4.66 28.09
C ALA A 250 5.34 -4.93 29.05
N ALA A 251 5.36 -4.33 30.24
CA ALA A 251 4.27 -4.46 31.21
C ALA A 251 2.91 -3.98 30.64
N LYS A 252 2.89 -2.84 29.95
CA LYS A 252 1.67 -2.34 29.29
C LYS A 252 1.15 -3.29 28.21
N MET A 253 2.04 -3.85 27.40
CA MET A 253 1.66 -4.77 26.34
C MET A 253 1.16 -6.10 26.90
N MET A 254 1.80 -6.64 27.93
CA MET A 254 1.33 -7.85 28.62
C MET A 254 -0.05 -7.65 29.24
N ALA A 255 -0.26 -6.53 29.95
CA ALA A 255 -1.57 -6.20 30.54
C ALA A 255 -2.67 -6.04 29.49
N SER A 256 -2.38 -5.42 28.36
CA SER A 256 -3.36 -5.31 27.25
C SER A 256 -3.71 -6.65 26.64
N ARG A 257 -2.72 -7.53 26.50
CA ARG A 257 -2.92 -8.89 25.98
C ARG A 257 -3.74 -9.76 26.95
N GLU A 258 -3.43 -9.71 28.24
CA GLU A 258 -4.22 -10.41 29.24
C GLU A 258 -5.70 -10.00 29.19
N ARG A 259 -5.97 -8.70 29.11
CA ARG A 259 -7.35 -8.19 28.95
C ARG A 259 -8.04 -8.76 27.71
N MET A 260 -7.34 -8.81 26.58
CA MET A 260 -7.90 -9.38 25.35
C MET A 260 -8.19 -10.88 25.51
N LEU A 261 -7.28 -11.65 26.10
CA LEU A 261 -7.48 -13.08 26.37
C LEU A 261 -8.64 -13.34 27.32
N GLN A 262 -8.79 -12.53 28.37
CA GLN A 262 -9.91 -12.62 29.30
C GLN A 262 -11.24 -12.29 28.59
N GLN A 263 -11.30 -11.27 27.74
CA GLN A 263 -12.48 -10.95 26.94
C GLN A 263 -12.83 -12.09 25.98
N GLN A 264 -11.84 -12.69 25.33
CA GLN A 264 -12.06 -13.81 24.44
C GLN A 264 -12.61 -15.03 25.19
N GLN A 265 -12.04 -15.38 26.35
CA GLN A 265 -12.53 -16.45 27.19
C GLN A 265 -13.95 -16.21 27.71
N GLN A 266 -14.27 -14.98 28.10
CA GLN A 266 -15.63 -14.59 28.48
C GLN A 266 -16.63 -14.73 27.33
N TYR A 267 -16.24 -14.33 26.13
CA TYR A 267 -17.03 -14.48 24.93
C TYR A 267 -17.28 -15.96 24.57
N GLU A 268 -16.25 -16.81 24.67
CA GLU A 268 -16.37 -18.25 24.44
C GLU A 268 -17.25 -18.94 25.50
N LYS A 269 -17.10 -18.58 26.77
CA LYS A 269 -17.96 -19.07 27.86
C LYS A 269 -19.42 -18.65 27.67
N ALA A 270 -19.67 -17.42 27.28
CA ALA A 270 -21.02 -16.92 26.99
C ALA A 270 -21.66 -17.63 25.79
N LYS A 271 -20.86 -17.97 24.77
CA LYS A 271 -21.30 -18.73 23.59
C LYS A 271 -21.59 -20.19 23.93
N SER A 272 -20.76 -20.81 24.75
CA SER A 272 -20.90 -22.20 25.24
C SER A 272 -22.10 -22.33 26.20
N GLY A 273 -22.31 -21.37 27.12
CA GLY A 273 -23.43 -21.38 28.06
C GLY A 273 -24.81 -21.21 27.37
N ASN A 274 -24.84 -20.53 26.22
CA ASN A 274 -26.08 -20.36 25.45
C ASN A 274 -26.46 -21.59 24.60
N ASN A 275 -25.56 -22.55 24.44
CA ASN A 275 -25.80 -23.79 23.67
C ASN A 275 -26.36 -24.93 24.56
N GLY A 276 -26.28 -24.80 25.90
CA GLY A 276 -26.74 -25.81 26.86
C GLY A 276 -28.27 -25.79 27.18
N ASN A 277 -29.00 -24.76 26.75
CA ASN A 277 -30.43 -24.57 27.13
C ASN A 277 -31.40 -24.63 25.95
N LYS A 278 -31.03 -25.29 24.85
CA LYS A 278 -32.02 -25.71 23.84
C LYS A 278 -32.64 -27.05 24.23
N LYS A 279 -33.52 -27.04 25.26
CA LYS A 279 -34.56 -28.05 25.39
C LYS A 279 -35.40 -28.02 24.10
N LYS A 280 -35.58 -29.23 23.51
CA LYS A 280 -36.52 -29.51 22.42
C LYS A 280 -37.90 -28.94 22.77
N GLY A 281 -38.20 -27.76 22.28
CA GLY A 281 -39.53 -27.19 22.27
C GLY A 281 -40.02 -27.17 20.83
N GLN A 282 -41.25 -27.66 20.60
CA GLN A 282 -41.92 -27.71 19.31
C GLN A 282 -41.80 -26.42 18.51
N PRO A 283 -41.72 -26.48 17.17
CA PRO A 283 -41.58 -25.27 16.33
C PRO A 283 -42.88 -24.46 16.41
N SER A 284 -42.87 -23.35 17.14
CA SER A 284 -43.94 -22.40 17.10
C SER A 284 -43.93 -21.69 15.74
N LYS A 285 -45.08 -21.66 15.08
CA LYS A 285 -45.36 -21.01 13.78
C LYS A 285 -45.07 -19.50 13.70
N LYS A 286 -44.33 -18.95 14.67
CA LYS A 286 -43.99 -17.50 14.75
C LYS A 286 -42.57 -17.14 14.35
N ALA A 287 -41.72 -18.11 13.95
CA ALA A 287 -40.30 -17.87 13.62
C ALA A 287 -40.07 -17.53 12.15
N GLU A 288 -41.07 -17.63 11.29
CA GLU A 288 -40.88 -17.54 9.83
C GLU A 288 -40.96 -16.12 9.25
N LYS A 289 -41.21 -15.09 10.06
CA LYS A 289 -41.30 -13.68 9.61
C LYS A 289 -40.12 -12.80 9.99
N ARG A 290 -38.96 -13.37 10.37
CA ARG A 290 -37.81 -12.57 10.84
C ARG A 290 -36.60 -12.51 9.92
N ALA A 291 -36.61 -13.12 8.75
CA ALA A 291 -35.53 -13.10 7.80
C ALA A 291 -35.98 -12.42 6.49
N GLY A 292 -35.87 -11.11 6.44
CA GLY A 292 -36.11 -10.34 5.21
C GLY A 292 -35.99 -8.85 5.48
N THR A 293 -35.38 -8.14 4.55
CA THR A 293 -35.43 -6.69 4.47
C THR A 293 -36.85 -6.26 4.01
N ASN A 294 -37.42 -5.24 4.65
CA ASN A 294 -38.64 -4.60 4.17
C ASN A 294 -38.37 -3.81 2.87
N GLU A 295 -39.44 -3.33 2.22
CA GLU A 295 -39.40 -2.57 0.94
C GLU A 295 -38.41 -1.37 0.95
N ASN A 296 -38.02 -0.89 2.14
CA ASN A 296 -37.10 0.23 2.35
C ASN A 296 -35.67 -0.22 2.69
N GLY A 297 -35.31 -1.49 2.46
CA GLY A 297 -33.96 -2.02 2.71
C GLY A 297 -33.57 -2.16 4.18
N ARG A 298 -34.55 -2.23 5.10
CA ARG A 298 -34.34 -2.32 6.56
C ARG A 298 -34.56 -3.74 7.07
N VAL A 299 -33.71 -4.18 8.01
CA VAL A 299 -33.81 -5.51 8.63
C VAL A 299 -34.74 -5.44 9.84
N GLY A 300 -35.92 -6.05 9.75
CA GLY A 300 -36.93 -6.08 10.80
C GLY A 300 -37.48 -4.67 11.11
N GLN A 301 -37.80 -4.40 12.37
CA GLN A 301 -38.32 -3.10 12.85
C GLN A 301 -37.18 -2.14 13.30
N ARG A 302 -35.97 -2.29 12.81
CA ARG A 302 -34.82 -1.43 13.19
C ARG A 302 -34.50 -0.48 12.06
N PRO A 303 -34.41 0.85 12.28
CA PRO A 303 -34.07 1.82 11.24
C PRO A 303 -32.61 1.79 10.83
N TYR A 304 -31.71 1.15 11.63
CA TYR A 304 -30.28 1.09 11.39
C TYR A 304 -29.72 -0.31 11.61
N ALA A 305 -28.72 -0.70 10.84
CA ALA A 305 -28.04 -1.99 10.92
C ALA A 305 -27.27 -2.23 12.25
N ARG A 306 -27.18 -1.24 13.14
CA ARG A 306 -26.50 -1.31 14.44
C ARG A 306 -27.40 -0.84 15.59
N GLY A 307 -28.13 -1.77 16.19
CA GLY A 307 -28.44 -1.78 17.61
C GLY A 307 -29.39 -0.73 18.20
N ARG A 308 -29.94 0.23 17.47
CA ARG A 308 -30.93 1.15 18.03
C ARG A 308 -32.36 0.64 17.82
N ALA A 309 -33.18 0.71 18.85
CA ALA A 309 -34.57 0.38 18.74
C ALA A 309 -35.29 1.37 17.80
N TYR A 310 -36.19 0.85 16.95
CA TYR A 310 -37.05 1.67 16.11
C TYR A 310 -38.04 2.42 16.98
N SER A 311 -38.15 3.74 16.80
CA SER A 311 -39.29 4.54 17.27
C SER A 311 -39.95 5.20 16.05
N GLU A 312 -41.26 5.10 15.97
CA GLU A 312 -42.06 5.59 14.84
C GLU A 312 -42.02 7.13 14.68
N HIS A 313 -41.63 7.85 15.73
CA HIS A 313 -41.67 9.32 15.78
C HIS A 313 -40.29 9.99 15.92
N HIS A 314 -39.23 9.32 15.51
CA HIS A 314 -37.87 9.84 15.72
C HIS A 314 -37.47 11.03 14.79
N TYR A 315 -38.33 11.40 13.85
CA TYR A 315 -38.07 12.47 12.87
C TYR A 315 -39.20 13.50 12.77
N GLU A 316 -40.10 13.53 13.74
CA GLU A 316 -41.20 14.53 13.79
C GLU A 316 -40.93 15.70 14.76
N GLU A 317 -39.69 15.87 15.24
CA GLU A 317 -39.20 17.05 15.96
C GLU A 317 -38.21 17.85 15.16
#